data_ffcceab38a055da09810963a0bc84f26
#
_entry.id   ffcceab38a055da09810963a0bc84f26
#
_cell.length_a   1.000
_cell.length_b   1.000
_cell.length_c   1.000
_cell.angle_alpha   90.00
_cell.angle_beta   90.00
_cell.angle_gamma   90.00
#
_symmetry.space_group_name_H-M   'P 1'
#
loop_
_entity.id
_entity.type
_entity.pdbx_description
1 polymer ?
#
loop_
_entity_poly.entity_id
_entity_poly.type
_entity_poly.pdbx_seq_one_letter_code
_entity_poly.pdbx_strand_id
1 'polypeptide(L)'
;MSNLALVSNCKKCNKCNQLLPVLSFSTNKSAHDGLQSRCRDCDKQYQSKRRLENKDSLLEYGRKYTANKRKDFNYRLQMLLNASKQRASKYNREHTITLDDIKNKYPVDGKCPVFGIDLQFNSTGFRDNSPSIDRIDSLKGYTLDNIQIISWKANSIKRNASLEELTLLVNYLNQGE
;
A
#
# COMPACT_ATOMS: atom_id res chain seq x y z
N MET A 1 -34.58 41.20 -31.88
CA MET A 1 -33.82 41.74 -30.75
C MET A 1 -32.76 40.71 -30.33
N SER A 2 -31.70 40.91 -30.76
CA SER A 2 -30.23 40.76 -30.52
C SER A 2 -29.80 39.67 -29.52
N ASN A 3 -29.30 38.57 -30.07
CA ASN A 3 -28.52 37.53 -29.39
C ASN A 3 -27.07 37.99 -29.11
N LEU A 4 -26.90 39.12 -28.45
CA LEU A 4 -25.59 39.73 -28.21
C LEU A 4 -25.01 39.51 -26.78
N ALA A 5 -25.75 38.81 -25.89
CA ALA A 5 -25.33 38.67 -24.47
C ALA A 5 -24.54 37.39 -24.16
N LEU A 6 -24.29 36.48 -25.14
CA LEU A 6 -23.64 35.19 -24.89
C LEU A 6 -22.14 35.14 -25.26
N VAL A 7 -21.54 36.20 -25.78
CA VAL A 7 -20.15 36.21 -26.28
C VAL A 7 -19.13 36.61 -25.21
N SER A 8 -19.55 37.15 -24.06
CA SER A 8 -18.66 37.74 -23.06
C SER A 8 -17.99 36.73 -22.09
N ASN A 9 -18.28 35.43 -22.16
CA ASN A 9 -17.71 34.45 -21.23
C ASN A 9 -17.06 33.23 -21.93
N CYS A 10 -16.42 33.48 -23.07
CA CYS A 10 -15.76 32.45 -23.88
C CYS A 10 -14.26 32.75 -24.00
N LYS A 11 -13.44 31.69 -24.05
CA LYS A 11 -11.99 31.74 -24.28
C LYS A 11 -11.61 30.81 -25.41
N LYS A 12 -10.66 31.22 -26.25
CA LYS A 12 -10.11 30.38 -27.32
C LYS A 12 -9.07 29.42 -26.77
N CYS A 13 -9.28 28.12 -26.99
CA CYS A 13 -8.29 27.10 -26.68
C CYS A 13 -7.10 27.19 -27.68
N ASN A 14 -5.86 27.29 -27.20
CA ASN A 14 -4.70 27.38 -28.06
C ASN A 14 -4.30 26.04 -28.72
N LYS A 15 -4.94 24.90 -28.34
CA LYS A 15 -4.68 23.58 -28.93
C LYS A 15 -5.65 23.20 -30.02
N CYS A 16 -6.98 23.25 -29.73
CA CYS A 16 -8.02 22.92 -30.71
C CYS A 16 -8.56 24.15 -31.48
N ASN A 17 -8.13 25.35 -31.12
CA ASN A 17 -8.54 26.63 -31.69
C ASN A 17 -10.05 26.94 -31.56
N GLN A 18 -10.81 26.15 -30.80
CA GLN A 18 -12.23 26.38 -30.58
C GLN A 18 -12.45 27.49 -29.53
N LEU A 19 -13.48 28.29 -29.76
CA LEU A 19 -14.00 29.26 -28.78
C LEU A 19 -14.96 28.51 -27.86
N LEU A 20 -14.59 28.39 -26.58
CA LEU A 20 -15.30 27.56 -25.60
C LEU A 20 -15.66 28.40 -24.36
N PRO A 21 -16.74 28.05 -23.65
CA PRO A 21 -17.06 28.68 -22.36
C PRO A 21 -15.86 28.62 -21.40
N VAL A 22 -15.63 29.68 -20.62
CA VAL A 22 -14.51 29.72 -19.63
C VAL A 22 -14.53 28.55 -18.63
N LEU A 23 -15.72 27.99 -18.34
CA LEU A 23 -15.88 26.79 -17.52
C LEU A 23 -15.22 25.54 -18.12
N SER A 24 -14.93 25.56 -19.43
CA SER A 24 -14.18 24.46 -20.10
C SER A 24 -12.67 24.53 -19.85
N PHE A 25 -12.19 25.52 -19.09
CA PHE A 25 -10.79 25.68 -18.76
C PHE A 25 -10.56 25.48 -17.25
N SER A 26 -9.39 24.95 -16.92
CA SER A 26 -8.96 24.85 -15.53
C SER A 26 -8.34 26.16 -15.06
N THR A 27 -8.41 26.45 -13.77
CA THR A 27 -7.78 27.66 -13.18
C THR A 27 -6.27 27.59 -13.27
N ASN A 28 -5.64 28.76 -13.49
CA ASN A 28 -4.19 28.94 -13.43
C ASN A 28 -3.88 30.30 -12.83
N LYS A 29 -3.46 30.31 -11.59
CA LYS A 29 -3.17 31.56 -10.82
C LYS A 29 -2.05 32.40 -11.45
N SER A 30 -1.18 31.80 -12.25
CA SER A 30 -0.08 32.50 -12.92
C SER A 30 -0.46 33.07 -14.29
N ALA A 31 -1.65 32.81 -14.81
CA ALA A 31 -2.12 33.34 -16.07
C ALA A 31 -2.86 34.67 -15.84
N HIS A 32 -2.70 35.61 -16.76
CA HIS A 32 -3.32 36.94 -16.69
C HIS A 32 -4.87 36.89 -16.52
N ASP A 33 -5.51 35.92 -17.19
CA ASP A 33 -6.96 35.70 -17.13
C ASP A 33 -7.37 34.63 -16.07
N GLY A 34 -6.44 34.14 -15.28
CA GLY A 34 -6.68 33.14 -14.24
C GLY A 34 -6.98 31.72 -14.75
N LEU A 35 -6.86 31.48 -16.06
CA LEU A 35 -7.26 30.20 -16.71
C LEU A 35 -6.12 29.59 -17.52
N GLN A 36 -6.13 28.26 -17.63
CA GLN A 36 -5.23 27.52 -18.52
C GLN A 36 -5.44 27.94 -19.99
N SER A 37 -4.38 27.88 -20.79
CA SER A 37 -4.42 28.21 -22.22
C SER A 37 -5.08 27.11 -23.06
N ARG A 38 -5.20 25.88 -22.55
CA ARG A 38 -5.86 24.74 -23.17
C ARG A 38 -7.17 24.44 -22.46
N CYS A 39 -8.19 24.02 -23.21
CA CYS A 39 -9.40 23.47 -22.60
C CYS A 39 -9.10 22.14 -21.88
N ARG A 40 -9.97 21.74 -20.98
CA ARG A 40 -9.84 20.52 -20.16
C ARG A 40 -9.66 19.25 -21.00
N ASP A 41 -10.35 19.16 -22.14
CA ASP A 41 -10.25 17.98 -23.01
C ASP A 41 -8.90 17.92 -23.71
N CYS A 42 -8.41 19.03 -24.22
CA CYS A 42 -7.05 19.10 -24.80
C CYS A 42 -5.97 18.87 -23.75
N ASP A 43 -6.16 19.34 -22.53
CA ASP A 43 -5.20 19.10 -21.45
C ASP A 43 -5.23 17.62 -21.03
N LYS A 44 -6.41 16.99 -20.91
CA LYS A 44 -6.56 15.57 -20.64
C LYS A 44 -5.85 14.70 -21.68
N GLN A 45 -6.03 15.02 -22.98
CA GLN A 45 -5.34 14.30 -24.05
C GLN A 45 -3.81 14.47 -23.97
N TYR A 46 -3.33 15.68 -23.72
CA TYR A 46 -1.91 15.98 -23.53
C TYR A 46 -1.32 15.20 -22.35
N GLN A 47 -1.99 15.21 -21.21
CA GLN A 47 -1.54 14.48 -20.02
C GLN A 47 -1.54 12.95 -20.24
N SER A 48 -2.54 12.43 -20.95
CA SER A 48 -2.60 11.01 -21.32
C SER A 48 -1.43 10.61 -22.21
N LYS A 49 -1.16 11.41 -23.26
CA LYS A 49 -0.02 11.19 -24.16
C LYS A 49 1.31 11.24 -23.39
N ARG A 50 1.52 12.28 -22.57
CA ARG A 50 2.73 12.42 -21.75
C ARG A 50 2.93 11.26 -20.79
N ARG A 51 1.84 10.73 -20.18
CA ARG A 51 1.92 9.54 -19.32
C ARG A 51 2.37 8.30 -20.08
N LEU A 52 1.88 8.11 -21.30
CA LEU A 52 2.30 7.00 -22.15
C LEU A 52 3.78 7.13 -22.55
N GLU A 53 4.21 8.30 -22.98
CA GLU A 53 5.60 8.56 -23.39
C GLU A 53 6.61 8.39 -22.23
N ASN A 54 6.20 8.71 -21.00
CA ASN A 54 7.07 8.63 -19.82
C ASN A 54 6.81 7.39 -18.94
N LYS A 55 5.98 6.45 -19.41
CA LYS A 55 5.54 5.31 -18.60
C LYS A 55 6.69 4.51 -18.01
N ASP A 56 7.67 4.17 -18.84
CA ASP A 56 8.79 3.32 -18.42
C ASP A 56 9.71 4.04 -17.43
N SER A 57 9.98 5.32 -17.67
CA SER A 57 10.76 6.17 -16.75
C SER A 57 10.07 6.34 -15.40
N LEU A 58 8.76 6.53 -15.39
CA LEU A 58 7.98 6.64 -14.15
C LEU A 58 7.92 5.32 -13.38
N LEU A 59 7.81 4.19 -14.08
CA LEU A 59 7.87 2.87 -13.49
C LEU A 59 9.24 2.57 -12.88
N GLU A 60 10.32 2.91 -13.58
CA GLU A 60 11.67 2.74 -13.07
C GLU A 60 11.93 3.61 -11.84
N TYR A 61 11.55 4.88 -11.89
CA TYR A 61 11.62 5.77 -10.74
C TYR A 61 10.85 5.21 -9.52
N GLY A 62 9.62 4.76 -9.74
CA GLY A 62 8.79 4.14 -8.70
C GLY A 62 9.44 2.89 -8.09
N ARG A 63 10.05 2.03 -8.92
CA ARG A 63 10.79 0.86 -8.45
C ARG A 63 12.00 1.25 -7.58
N LYS A 64 12.83 2.20 -8.05
CA LYS A 64 13.99 2.70 -7.31
C LYS A 64 13.59 3.36 -5.99
N TYR A 65 12.57 4.20 -6.01
CA TYR A 65 12.03 4.85 -4.82
C TYR A 65 11.57 3.81 -3.79
N THR A 66 10.76 2.84 -4.21
CA THR A 66 10.25 1.78 -3.34
C THR A 66 11.37 0.91 -2.80
N ALA A 67 12.36 0.56 -3.63
CA ALA A 67 13.52 -0.23 -3.20
C ALA A 67 14.33 0.50 -2.12
N ASN A 68 14.54 1.81 -2.25
CA ASN A 68 15.21 2.62 -1.22
C ASN A 68 14.39 2.70 0.07
N LYS A 69 13.09 2.95 -0.02
CA LYS A 69 12.21 2.98 1.17
C LYS A 69 12.21 1.64 1.92
N ARG A 70 12.29 0.52 1.20
CA ARG A 70 12.34 -0.82 1.79
C ARG A 70 13.64 -1.11 2.57
N LYS A 71 14.67 -0.28 2.51
CA LYS A 71 15.86 -0.38 3.38
C LYS A 71 15.58 0.15 4.79
N ASP A 72 14.59 1.01 4.95
CA ASP A 72 14.22 1.58 6.24
C ASP A 72 13.40 0.57 7.06
N PHE A 73 13.88 0.28 8.27
CA PHE A 73 13.24 -0.68 9.18
C PHE A 73 11.83 -0.23 9.59
N ASN A 74 11.64 1.05 9.93
CA ASN A 74 10.33 1.57 10.31
C ASN A 74 9.33 1.49 9.16
N TYR A 75 9.80 1.77 7.93
CA TYR A 75 8.97 1.59 6.75
C TYR A 75 8.51 0.14 6.57
N ARG A 76 9.38 -0.83 6.83
CA ARG A 76 9.04 -2.26 6.78
C ARG A 76 8.01 -2.65 7.84
N LEU A 77 8.16 -2.17 9.07
CA LEU A 77 7.16 -2.38 10.12
C LEU A 77 5.82 -1.74 9.77
N GLN A 78 5.84 -0.53 9.18
CA GLN A 78 4.64 0.12 8.68
C GLN A 78 3.93 -0.70 7.58
N MET A 79 4.67 -1.37 6.72
CA MET A 79 4.10 -2.31 5.74
C MET A 79 3.40 -3.50 6.42
N LEU A 80 3.99 -4.08 7.47
CA LEU A 80 3.34 -5.14 8.26
C LEU A 80 2.04 -4.64 8.91
N LEU A 81 2.07 -3.45 9.51
CA LEU A 81 0.88 -2.81 10.10
C LEU A 81 -0.22 -2.61 9.05
N ASN A 82 0.11 -2.07 7.89
CA ASN A 82 -0.86 -1.84 6.83
C ASN A 82 -1.47 -3.16 6.32
N ALA A 83 -0.64 -4.20 6.16
CA ALA A 83 -1.11 -5.52 5.77
C ALA A 83 -2.03 -6.16 6.83
N SER A 84 -1.76 -5.96 8.12
CA SER A 84 -2.66 -6.43 9.20
C SER A 84 -3.99 -5.67 9.20
N LYS A 85 -3.99 -4.35 8.98
CA LYS A 85 -5.20 -3.53 8.82
C LYS A 85 -6.08 -4.01 7.67
N GLN A 86 -5.47 -4.28 6.51
CA GLN A 86 -6.20 -4.80 5.35
C GLN A 86 -6.84 -6.17 5.65
N ARG A 87 -6.11 -7.07 6.31
CA ARG A 87 -6.66 -8.37 6.73
C ARG A 87 -7.78 -8.23 7.75
N ALA A 88 -7.61 -7.35 8.75
CA ALA A 88 -8.65 -7.07 9.73
C ALA A 88 -9.93 -6.55 9.08
N SER A 89 -9.81 -5.56 8.20
CA SER A 89 -10.95 -5.01 7.44
C SER A 89 -11.65 -6.08 6.58
N LYS A 90 -10.87 -6.90 5.85
CA LYS A 90 -11.42 -7.96 5.00
C LYS A 90 -12.26 -8.99 5.77
N TYR A 91 -11.87 -9.28 7.00
CA TYR A 91 -12.54 -10.31 7.82
C TYR A 91 -13.36 -9.73 8.97
N ASN A 92 -13.64 -8.42 8.93
CA ASN A 92 -14.38 -7.67 9.96
C ASN A 92 -13.88 -7.95 11.38
N ARG A 93 -12.56 -7.81 11.58
CA ARG A 93 -11.90 -8.03 12.87
C ARG A 93 -11.42 -6.73 13.47
N GLU A 94 -11.39 -6.68 14.80
CA GLU A 94 -10.80 -5.56 15.54
C GLU A 94 -9.32 -5.34 15.16
N HIS A 95 -8.90 -4.08 15.13
CA HIS A 95 -7.52 -3.69 14.86
C HIS A 95 -7.17 -2.42 15.63
N THR A 96 -6.50 -2.57 16.76
CA THR A 96 -6.14 -1.47 17.67
C THR A 96 -4.64 -1.20 17.72
N ILE A 97 -3.81 -2.12 17.16
CA ILE A 97 -2.34 -2.00 17.23
C ILE A 97 -1.80 -0.82 16.43
N THR A 98 -0.74 -0.23 16.96
CA THR A 98 0.02 0.88 16.40
C THR A 98 1.37 0.41 15.86
N LEU A 99 2.13 1.33 15.22
CA LEU A 99 3.50 1.05 14.79
C LEU A 99 4.44 0.80 15.98
N ASP A 100 4.24 1.53 17.09
CA ASP A 100 5.08 1.41 18.27
C ASP A 100 4.81 0.07 18.99
N ASP A 101 3.58 -0.42 18.98
CA ASP A 101 3.28 -1.78 19.48
C ASP A 101 4.05 -2.85 18.71
N ILE A 102 4.11 -2.72 17.37
CA ILE A 102 4.89 -3.66 16.55
C ILE A 102 6.38 -3.56 16.84
N LYS A 103 6.93 -2.34 17.03
CA LYS A 103 8.34 -2.16 17.42
C LYS A 103 8.64 -2.82 18.75
N ASN A 104 7.79 -2.61 19.75
CA ASN A 104 7.94 -3.15 21.09
C ASN A 104 7.81 -4.69 21.13
N LYS A 105 6.99 -5.26 20.23
CA LYS A 105 6.82 -6.71 20.08
C LYS A 105 7.89 -7.36 19.18
N TYR A 106 8.69 -6.56 18.48
CA TYR A 106 9.77 -7.13 17.65
C TYR A 106 10.83 -7.76 18.54
N PRO A 107 11.25 -9.02 18.28
CA PRO A 107 12.25 -9.69 19.11
C PRO A 107 13.55 -8.88 19.21
N VAL A 108 14.03 -8.66 20.43
CA VAL A 108 15.23 -7.84 20.70
C VAL A 108 16.49 -8.44 20.07
N ASP A 109 16.58 -9.77 20.05
CA ASP A 109 17.68 -10.53 19.42
C ASP A 109 17.50 -10.68 17.90
N GLY A 110 16.40 -10.16 17.33
CA GLY A 110 16.09 -10.28 15.91
C GLY A 110 15.72 -11.69 15.46
N LYS A 111 15.45 -12.63 16.37
CA LYS A 111 15.15 -14.03 16.05
C LYS A 111 13.68 -14.37 16.19
N CYS A 112 13.24 -15.33 15.38
CA CYS A 112 11.91 -15.88 15.50
C CYS A 112 11.77 -16.68 16.81
N PRO A 113 10.84 -16.34 17.71
CA PRO A 113 10.71 -17.03 19.00
C PRO A 113 10.24 -18.49 18.86
N VAL A 114 9.75 -18.91 17.67
CA VAL A 114 9.33 -20.29 17.43
C VAL A 114 10.47 -21.17 16.94
N PHE A 115 11.25 -20.69 15.96
CA PHE A 115 12.28 -21.49 15.29
C PHE A 115 13.71 -21.04 15.55
N GLY A 116 13.92 -19.95 16.30
CA GLY A 116 15.26 -19.41 16.58
C GLY A 116 16.00 -18.83 15.35
N ILE A 117 15.39 -18.81 14.19
CA ILE A 117 15.98 -18.29 12.94
C ILE A 117 15.98 -16.76 12.92
N ASP A 118 17.00 -16.16 12.31
CA ASP A 118 17.10 -14.70 12.16
C ASP A 118 15.94 -14.15 11.30
N LEU A 119 15.23 -13.16 11.82
CA LEU A 119 14.18 -12.46 11.11
C LEU A 119 14.78 -11.45 10.14
N GLN A 120 14.49 -11.57 8.85
CA GLN A 120 15.03 -10.72 7.81
C GLN A 120 13.95 -10.19 6.88
N PHE A 121 13.98 -8.87 6.64
CA PHE A 121 13.17 -8.25 5.61
C PHE A 121 13.83 -8.42 4.23
N ASN A 122 13.32 -9.35 3.46
CA ASN A 122 13.82 -9.63 2.12
C ASN A 122 13.42 -8.54 1.11
N SER A 123 14.26 -8.31 0.11
CA SER A 123 14.02 -7.32 -0.95
C SER A 123 12.90 -7.75 -1.91
N THR A 124 12.76 -9.06 -2.13
CA THR A 124 11.82 -9.68 -3.08
C THR A 124 10.94 -10.70 -2.37
N GLY A 125 9.67 -10.33 -2.15
CA GLY A 125 8.66 -11.23 -1.61
C GLY A 125 8.88 -11.70 -0.16
N PHE A 126 8.00 -12.59 0.29
CA PHE A 126 8.12 -13.25 1.59
C PHE A 126 8.99 -14.50 1.47
N ARG A 127 9.84 -14.71 2.45
CA ARG A 127 10.64 -15.93 2.62
C ARG A 127 10.38 -16.52 4.00
N ASP A 128 10.81 -17.73 4.24
CA ASP A 128 10.62 -18.46 5.50
C ASP A 128 10.95 -17.62 6.74
N ASN A 129 12.01 -16.84 6.66
CA ASN A 129 12.51 -15.98 7.74
C ASN A 129 11.95 -14.54 7.72
N SER A 130 11.00 -14.21 6.84
CA SER A 130 10.40 -12.87 6.83
C SER A 130 9.58 -12.63 8.09
N PRO A 131 9.70 -11.45 8.75
CA PRO A 131 8.84 -11.11 9.88
C PRO A 131 7.38 -11.07 9.49
N SER A 132 6.52 -11.59 10.37
CA SER A 132 5.08 -11.63 10.20
C SER A 132 4.38 -11.33 11.51
N ILE A 133 3.30 -10.54 11.48
CA ILE A 133 2.41 -10.37 12.64
C ILE A 133 1.51 -11.58 12.71
N ASP A 134 1.70 -12.40 13.71
CA ASP A 134 0.82 -13.49 14.08
C ASP A 134 -0.21 -13.02 15.10
N ARG A 135 -1.40 -13.58 15.08
CA ARG A 135 -2.41 -13.47 16.13
C ARG A 135 -2.34 -14.72 16.99
N ILE A 136 -2.06 -14.56 18.30
CA ILE A 136 -1.95 -15.68 19.24
C ILE A 136 -3.22 -16.53 19.16
N ASP A 137 -4.37 -15.90 19.33
CA ASP A 137 -5.68 -16.49 19.06
C ASP A 137 -6.17 -16.04 17.67
N SER A 138 -6.27 -16.97 16.74
CA SER A 138 -6.67 -16.72 15.35
C SER A 138 -8.12 -16.25 15.19
N LEU A 139 -8.98 -16.44 16.19
CA LEU A 139 -10.39 -16.01 16.20
C LEU A 139 -10.53 -14.53 16.56
N LYS A 140 -9.60 -13.99 17.35
CA LYS A 140 -9.59 -12.58 17.78
C LYS A 140 -8.96 -11.65 16.73
N GLY A 141 -9.01 -10.35 16.99
CA GLY A 141 -8.43 -9.28 16.17
C GLY A 141 -6.94 -9.06 16.43
N TYR A 142 -6.46 -7.93 15.92
CA TYR A 142 -5.08 -7.46 16.13
C TYR A 142 -5.07 -6.47 17.30
N THR A 143 -4.94 -6.98 18.51
CA THR A 143 -4.79 -6.22 19.75
C THR A 143 -3.42 -6.48 20.36
N LEU A 144 -2.93 -5.58 21.23
CA LEU A 144 -1.57 -5.65 21.79
C LEU A 144 -1.29 -6.98 22.53
N ASP A 145 -2.28 -7.51 23.21
CA ASP A 145 -2.22 -8.77 23.94
C ASP A 145 -2.34 -10.02 23.04
N ASN A 146 -2.87 -9.84 21.84
CA ASN A 146 -3.13 -10.93 20.88
C ASN A 146 -2.18 -10.97 19.69
N ILE A 147 -1.10 -10.18 19.68
CA ILE A 147 -0.11 -10.21 18.61
C ILE A 147 1.27 -10.62 19.09
N GLN A 148 2.01 -11.25 18.19
CA GLN A 148 3.45 -11.48 18.29
C GLN A 148 4.11 -11.39 16.92
N ILE A 149 5.43 -11.13 16.90
CA ILE A 149 6.22 -11.14 15.68
C ILE A 149 6.97 -12.44 15.58
N ILE A 150 6.65 -13.24 14.57
CA ILE A 150 7.29 -14.53 14.28
C ILE A 150 7.71 -14.59 12.82
N SER A 151 8.43 -15.63 12.43
CA SER A 151 8.76 -15.86 11.03
C SER A 151 7.52 -16.18 10.19
N TRP A 152 7.57 -15.82 8.91
CA TRP A 152 6.50 -16.17 7.95
C TRP A 152 6.27 -17.70 7.91
N LYS A 153 7.32 -18.49 7.99
CA LYS A 153 7.24 -19.96 8.05
C LYS A 153 6.42 -20.42 9.26
N ALA A 154 6.75 -19.94 10.46
CA ALA A 154 6.03 -20.30 11.68
C ALA A 154 4.54 -19.91 11.58
N ASN A 155 4.27 -18.68 11.11
CA ASN A 155 2.90 -18.20 10.94
C ASN A 155 2.16 -18.98 9.84
N SER A 156 2.84 -19.40 8.78
CA SER A 156 2.25 -20.20 7.70
C SER A 156 1.92 -21.64 8.13
N ILE A 157 2.71 -22.23 9.01
CA ILE A 157 2.44 -23.55 9.58
C ILE A 157 1.28 -23.47 10.57
N LYS A 158 1.34 -22.50 11.48
CA LYS A 158 0.29 -22.30 12.49
C LYS A 158 -1.05 -21.92 11.84
N ARG A 159 -1.07 -20.93 10.94
CA ARG A 159 -2.31 -20.38 10.33
C ARG A 159 -3.42 -20.14 11.35
N ASN A 160 -4.47 -20.94 11.27
CA ASN A 160 -5.63 -20.94 12.17
C ASN A 160 -5.80 -22.29 12.89
N ALA A 161 -4.79 -23.16 12.83
CA ALA A 161 -4.84 -24.44 13.48
C ALA A 161 -4.93 -24.29 15.00
N SER A 162 -5.76 -25.14 15.62
CA SER A 162 -5.84 -25.27 17.08
C SER A 162 -4.62 -26.04 17.61
N LEU A 163 -4.39 -25.95 18.92
CA LEU A 163 -3.35 -26.76 19.57
C LEU A 163 -3.59 -28.25 19.35
N GLU A 164 -4.85 -28.68 19.40
CA GLU A 164 -5.25 -30.08 19.17
C GLU A 164 -4.89 -30.55 17.76
N GLU A 165 -5.24 -29.73 16.75
CA GLU A 165 -4.91 -30.05 15.33
C GLU A 165 -3.40 -30.14 15.10
N LEU A 166 -2.62 -29.20 15.70
CA LEU A 166 -1.16 -29.23 15.62
C LEU A 166 -0.58 -30.47 16.34
N THR A 167 -1.14 -30.83 17.49
CA THR A 167 -0.73 -32.03 18.24
C THR A 167 -1.00 -33.31 17.46
N LEU A 168 -2.19 -33.42 16.83
CA LEU A 168 -2.52 -34.56 15.97
C LEU A 168 -1.56 -34.67 14.78
N LEU A 169 -1.21 -33.52 14.18
CA LEU A 169 -0.24 -33.49 13.08
C LEU A 169 1.15 -33.95 13.52
N VAL A 170 1.62 -33.50 14.69
CA VAL A 170 2.90 -33.95 15.28
C VAL A 170 2.87 -35.46 15.55
N ASN A 171 1.80 -35.98 16.14
CA ASN A 171 1.65 -37.40 16.41
C ASN A 171 1.66 -38.23 15.13
N TYR A 172 1.00 -37.76 14.07
CA TYR A 172 1.03 -38.42 12.77
C TYR A 172 2.44 -38.47 12.16
N LEU A 173 3.21 -37.38 12.24
CA LEU A 173 4.57 -37.34 11.73
C LEU A 173 5.50 -38.27 12.50
N ASN A 174 5.32 -38.42 13.81
CA ASN A 174 6.13 -39.30 14.64
C ASN A 174 5.80 -40.82 14.45
N GLN A 175 4.66 -41.15 13.85
CA GLN A 175 4.31 -42.58 13.54
C GLN A 175 5.02 -43.11 12.28
N GLY A 176 5.66 -42.20 11.52
CA GLY A 176 6.37 -42.58 10.29
C GLY A 176 7.88 -42.83 10.50
N GLU A 177 8.38 -42.72 11.72
CA GLU A 177 9.74 -43.13 12.12
C GLU A 177 9.67 -44.49 12.85
#